data_34e63cbac67d3f9375c9a6b2f53d4ea3
#
_entry.id   34e63cbac67d3f9375c9a6b2f53d4ea3
#
_cell.length_a   1.000
_cell.length_b   1.000
_cell.length_c   1.000
_cell.angle_alpha   90.00
_cell.angle_beta   90.00
_cell.angle_gamma   90.00
#
_symmetry.space_group_name_H-M   'P 1'
#
loop_
_entity.id
_entity.type
_entity.pdbx_description
1 polymer ?
#
loop_
_entity_poly.entity_id
_entity_poly.type
_entity_poly.pdbx_seq_one_letter_code
_entity_poly.pdbx_strand_id
1 'polypeptide(L)'
;MLSEDFYRKFNEKGFLYSKEQIYNLFISLQTKPFVILSGISGSGKSKIIEIFAEILSDSKEQLALVPVKPNWRDNRNVFGYHNLVNDTYSTTPILKLILRAQANPEKPFFLILDEMNLAKVEQYFADFLSLLETRRYIKSSLVTISDLKSIFSFPIGTKLSEAIVMACLHMNPNNKMQDVSNYRENIFSKLWREQFSSSSDDSWKPQFRTELNQKDSSGHPSRLAGKLFDGGNGSYQLKDYATLDKSLQDEFDSIKKVYDIMKSQSLDITQHSINLHSATVLKSNDSQPDYKQGEKLVQGIAPNESYYVPQEVEIPLNLFVVGTVNVDETTHMFSPKVLDRSNVIEMNEVNLESILKKSKYANNDNLKDDTYFFNIDVPPLIINLSNTAHIVEMESRFSDQFEDVFKINESLKNYNKHFGYRVFNEISNYCLNAVKSGNAPISVATDIQILQKILPKLHGSTEQLFNPLMSILSLCLLNDTNNLSAKLDFNEGEYQTILSELKSKSSKNNGQLVSMFKYPRSGKKVISMIKNLMYNGFTSFIE
;
A
#
# COMPACT_ATOMS: atom_id res chain seq x y z
N MET A 1 -10.10 5.47 -17.94
CA MET A 1 -9.40 5.57 -19.25
C MET A 1 -7.88 5.71 -19.12
N LEU A 2 -7.33 5.98 -17.94
CA LEU A 2 -5.88 6.02 -17.69
C LEU A 2 -5.24 4.62 -17.57
N SER A 3 -5.98 3.57 -17.27
CA SER A 3 -5.47 2.22 -17.02
C SER A 3 -4.87 1.55 -18.25
N GLU A 4 -5.55 1.60 -19.39
CA GLU A 4 -5.01 1.03 -20.62
C GLU A 4 -3.84 1.87 -21.16
N ASP A 5 -3.92 3.20 -21.04
CA ASP A 5 -2.84 4.11 -21.38
C ASP A 5 -1.61 3.93 -20.50
N PHE A 6 -1.79 3.73 -19.19
CA PHE A 6 -0.70 3.48 -18.27
C PHE A 6 0.02 2.17 -18.62
N TYR A 7 -0.75 1.09 -18.81
CA TYR A 7 -0.21 -0.20 -19.22
C TYR A 7 0.41 -0.17 -20.63
N ARG A 8 -0.22 0.53 -21.60
CA ARG A 8 0.31 0.72 -22.95
C ARG A 8 1.70 1.37 -22.93
N LYS A 9 1.94 2.37 -22.08
CA LYS A 9 3.24 3.03 -21.92
C LYS A 9 4.35 2.06 -21.49
N PHE A 10 4.05 1.09 -20.62
CA PHE A 10 5.01 0.03 -20.31
C PHE A 10 5.32 -0.84 -21.54
N ASN A 11 4.30 -1.20 -22.28
CA ASN A 11 4.45 -2.01 -23.49
C ASN A 11 5.21 -1.30 -24.62
N GLU A 12 5.00 0.01 -24.80
CA GLU A 12 5.69 0.84 -25.76
C GLU A 12 7.20 0.93 -25.48
N LYS A 13 7.61 0.81 -24.21
CA LYS A 13 9.02 0.73 -23.81
C LYS A 13 9.67 -0.63 -24.08
N GLY A 14 8.92 -1.60 -24.64
CA GLY A 14 9.44 -2.92 -25.03
C GLY A 14 9.52 -3.94 -23.90
N PHE A 15 9.04 -3.62 -22.71
CA PHE A 15 9.03 -4.51 -21.56
C PHE A 15 7.65 -5.13 -21.32
N LEU A 16 7.65 -6.44 -21.02
CA LEU A 16 6.43 -7.22 -20.80
C LEU A 16 6.25 -7.48 -19.31
N TYR A 17 5.55 -6.59 -18.64
CA TYR A 17 5.07 -6.81 -17.28
C TYR A 17 3.58 -7.11 -17.31
N SER A 18 3.13 -8.01 -16.45
CA SER A 18 1.70 -8.26 -16.32
C SER A 18 1.00 -7.03 -15.70
N LYS A 19 -0.28 -6.87 -16.01
CA LYS A 19 -1.11 -5.84 -15.37
C LYS A 19 -1.07 -5.98 -13.85
N GLU A 20 -1.08 -7.21 -13.35
CA GLU A 20 -0.99 -7.53 -11.93
C GLU A 20 0.31 -7.01 -11.30
N GLN A 21 1.46 -7.23 -11.93
CA GLN A 21 2.75 -6.76 -11.40
C GLN A 21 2.80 -5.24 -11.27
N ILE A 22 2.38 -4.52 -12.32
CA ILE A 22 2.37 -3.06 -12.34
C ILE A 22 1.42 -2.51 -11.27
N TYR A 23 0.25 -3.08 -11.18
CA TYR A 23 -0.76 -2.67 -10.24
C TYR A 23 -0.38 -2.98 -8.79
N ASN A 24 0.12 -4.17 -8.54
CA ASN A 24 0.59 -4.56 -7.23
C ASN A 24 1.70 -3.60 -6.73
N LEU A 25 2.61 -3.20 -7.63
CA LEU A 25 3.61 -2.18 -7.32
C LEU A 25 2.95 -0.85 -6.92
N PHE A 26 1.94 -0.40 -7.69
CA PHE A 26 1.20 0.83 -7.41
C PHE A 26 0.54 0.80 -6.03
N ILE A 27 -0.27 -0.23 -5.74
CA ILE A 27 -0.97 -0.35 -4.45
C ILE A 27 0.03 -0.55 -3.29
N SER A 28 1.10 -1.30 -3.51
CA SER A 28 2.15 -1.47 -2.50
C SER A 28 2.79 -0.14 -2.12
N LEU A 29 3.14 0.70 -3.09
CA LEU A 29 3.71 2.03 -2.85
C LEU A 29 2.69 2.99 -2.21
N GLN A 30 1.42 2.92 -2.61
CA GLN A 30 0.35 3.72 -2.01
C GLN A 30 0.14 3.37 -0.53
N THR A 31 0.26 2.09 -0.19
CA THR A 31 0.08 1.59 1.18
C THR A 31 1.31 1.79 2.05
N LYS A 32 2.48 1.54 1.47
CA LYS A 32 3.79 1.61 2.13
C LYS A 32 4.81 2.20 1.17
N PRO A 33 5.41 3.35 1.48
CA PRO A 33 6.35 4.01 0.57
C PRO A 33 7.73 3.35 0.50
N PHE A 34 7.87 2.11 0.96
CA PHE A 34 9.05 1.29 0.85
C PHE A 34 8.70 -0.11 0.38
N VAL A 35 9.14 -0.44 -0.83
CA VAL A 35 8.93 -1.73 -1.49
C VAL A 35 10.27 -2.35 -1.82
N ILE A 36 10.38 -3.66 -1.67
CA ILE A 36 11.54 -4.46 -2.09
C ILE A 36 11.11 -5.34 -3.25
N LEU A 37 11.79 -5.21 -4.39
CA LEU A 37 11.64 -6.09 -5.55
C LEU A 37 12.72 -7.17 -5.48
N SER A 38 12.33 -8.41 -5.18
CA SER A 38 13.23 -9.55 -5.12
C SER A 38 13.10 -10.43 -6.36
N GLY A 39 14.18 -11.06 -6.81
CA GLY A 39 14.15 -12.02 -7.92
C GLY A 39 15.51 -12.25 -8.53
N ILE A 40 15.56 -13.18 -9.48
CA ILE A 40 16.79 -13.53 -10.21
C ILE A 40 17.34 -12.33 -11.00
N SER A 41 18.64 -12.30 -11.23
CA SER A 41 19.28 -11.28 -12.04
C SER A 41 18.66 -11.23 -13.46
N GLY A 42 18.48 -10.04 -14.01
CA GLY A 42 17.88 -9.85 -15.33
C GLY A 42 16.35 -10.01 -15.42
N SER A 43 15.62 -10.22 -14.31
CA SER A 43 14.15 -10.31 -14.33
C SER A 43 13.42 -8.97 -14.53
N GLY A 44 14.15 -7.86 -14.69
CA GLY A 44 13.57 -6.54 -14.95
C GLY A 44 13.19 -5.72 -13.72
N LYS A 45 13.65 -6.09 -12.51
CA LYS A 45 13.32 -5.40 -11.25
C LYS A 45 13.55 -3.87 -11.26
N SER A 46 14.76 -3.46 -11.61
CA SER A 46 15.10 -2.02 -11.69
C SER A 46 14.34 -1.33 -12.80
N LYS A 47 14.10 -2.04 -13.92
CA LYS A 47 13.44 -1.47 -15.09
C LYS A 47 11.95 -1.22 -14.90
N ILE A 48 11.22 -2.07 -14.19
CA ILE A 48 9.79 -1.83 -13.92
C ILE A 48 9.61 -0.51 -13.15
N ILE A 49 10.44 -0.25 -12.14
CA ILE A 49 10.32 0.96 -11.34
C ILE A 49 10.84 2.20 -12.06
N GLU A 50 11.88 2.09 -12.89
CA GLU A 50 12.30 3.20 -13.75
C GLU A 50 11.16 3.66 -14.67
N ILE A 51 10.54 2.71 -15.40
CA ILE A 51 9.42 3.01 -16.31
C ILE A 51 8.23 3.57 -15.52
N PHE A 52 7.93 2.96 -14.36
CA PHE A 52 6.86 3.41 -13.47
C PHE A 52 7.08 4.86 -13.04
N ALA A 53 8.29 5.18 -12.58
CA ALA A 53 8.67 6.53 -12.18
C ALA A 53 8.64 7.52 -13.36
N GLU A 54 9.16 7.13 -14.53
CA GLU A 54 9.11 7.97 -15.75
C GLU A 54 7.68 8.32 -16.18
N ILE A 55 6.73 7.38 -16.01
CA ILE A 55 5.34 7.63 -16.40
C ILE A 55 4.64 8.59 -15.42
N LEU A 56 4.99 8.52 -14.13
CA LEU A 56 4.37 9.32 -13.08
C LEU A 56 5.09 10.64 -12.81
N SER A 57 6.26 10.85 -13.38
CA SER A 57 7.07 12.05 -13.16
C SER A 57 6.99 13.00 -14.34
N ASP A 58 7.03 14.31 -14.03
CA ASP A 58 7.11 15.36 -15.04
C ASP A 58 8.56 15.62 -15.51
N SER A 59 9.54 15.24 -14.67
CA SER A 59 10.96 15.48 -14.95
C SER A 59 11.84 14.34 -14.44
N LYS A 60 13.02 14.18 -15.04
CA LYS A 60 14.03 13.20 -14.62
C LYS A 60 14.58 13.46 -13.20
N GLU A 61 14.43 14.66 -12.69
CA GLU A 61 14.89 15.06 -11.36
C GLU A 61 14.04 14.49 -10.21
N GLN A 62 12.88 13.94 -10.54
CA GLN A 62 12.01 13.23 -9.60
C GLN A 62 12.44 11.79 -9.35
N LEU A 63 13.48 11.32 -10.04
CA LEU A 63 14.00 9.96 -9.93
C LEU A 63 15.50 9.97 -9.59
N ALA A 64 15.88 9.22 -8.57
CA ALA A 64 17.28 8.89 -8.30
C ALA A 64 17.45 7.36 -8.26
N LEU A 65 18.28 6.84 -9.17
CA LEU A 65 18.75 5.47 -9.15
C LEU A 65 20.15 5.46 -8.52
N VAL A 66 20.28 4.78 -7.40
CA VAL A 66 21.49 4.76 -6.59
C VAL A 66 21.94 3.31 -6.36
N PRO A 67 23.04 2.88 -6.99
CA PRO A 67 23.61 1.56 -6.75
C PRO A 67 24.23 1.52 -5.35
N VAL A 68 23.82 0.56 -4.55
CA VAL A 68 24.39 0.33 -3.22
C VAL A 68 25.74 -0.36 -3.38
N LYS A 69 26.72 0.06 -2.56
CA LYS A 69 28.07 -0.50 -2.61
C LYS A 69 28.36 -1.33 -1.36
N PRO A 70 29.17 -2.39 -1.44
CA PRO A 70 29.48 -3.26 -0.30
C PRO A 70 30.13 -2.54 0.89
N ASN A 71 30.72 -1.37 0.67
CA ASN A 71 31.37 -0.57 1.71
C ASN A 71 30.44 0.40 2.45
N TRP A 72 29.13 0.38 2.19
CA TRP A 72 28.18 1.21 2.92
C TRP A 72 27.98 0.67 4.34
N ARG A 73 28.45 1.40 5.34
CA ARG A 73 28.43 0.97 6.75
C ARG A 73 27.66 1.90 7.69
N ASP A 74 27.34 3.11 7.21
CA ASP A 74 26.65 4.13 7.99
C ASP A 74 25.74 4.99 7.07
N ASN A 75 25.02 5.93 7.66
CA ASN A 75 24.05 6.79 6.98
C ASN A 75 24.68 7.90 6.12
N ARG A 76 26.01 8.06 6.11
CA ARG A 76 26.69 9.10 5.30
C ARG A 76 26.49 8.90 3.81
N ASN A 77 26.34 7.66 3.38
CA ASN A 77 26.05 7.37 1.98
C ASN A 77 24.60 7.72 1.59
N VAL A 78 23.72 7.88 2.58
CA VAL A 78 22.31 8.29 2.40
C VAL A 78 22.16 9.79 2.50
N PHE A 79 22.61 10.38 3.62
CA PHE A 79 22.37 11.78 3.93
C PHE A 79 23.56 12.70 3.64
N GLY A 80 24.77 12.16 3.47
CA GLY A 80 25.98 12.94 3.36
C GLY A 80 26.62 13.22 4.73
N TYR A 81 27.54 14.18 4.76
CA TYR A 81 28.24 14.56 5.99
C TYR A 81 28.82 15.97 5.92
N HIS A 82 28.99 16.58 7.09
CA HIS A 82 29.69 17.85 7.25
C HIS A 82 31.20 17.65 7.13
N ASN A 83 31.81 18.30 6.16
CA ASN A 83 33.27 18.35 6.00
C ASN A 83 33.82 19.54 6.79
N LEU A 84 34.39 19.26 7.97
CA LEU A 84 34.92 20.27 8.89
C LEU A 84 36.17 21.01 8.36
N VAL A 85 36.85 20.45 7.36
CA VAL A 85 38.04 21.09 6.78
C VAL A 85 37.68 22.27 5.91
N ASN A 86 36.65 22.09 5.07
CA ASN A 86 36.23 23.11 4.12
C ASN A 86 34.97 23.84 4.56
N ASP A 87 34.42 23.49 5.71
CA ASP A 87 33.16 23.99 6.25
C ASP A 87 32.01 23.90 5.22
N THR A 88 31.93 22.76 4.52
CA THR A 88 30.93 22.47 3.52
C THR A 88 30.23 21.15 3.83
N TYR A 89 29.02 20.97 3.29
CA TYR A 89 28.30 19.70 3.38
C TYR A 89 28.48 18.85 2.14
N SER A 90 29.03 17.65 2.30
CA SER A 90 29.13 16.67 1.24
C SER A 90 27.78 15.99 1.02
N THR A 91 27.07 16.38 -0.04
CA THR A 91 25.72 15.91 -0.35
C THR A 91 25.72 14.59 -1.11
N THR A 92 24.59 13.91 -1.08
CA THR A 92 24.35 12.67 -1.83
C THR A 92 23.20 12.86 -2.82
N PRO A 93 23.09 12.01 -3.85
CA PRO A 93 21.92 12.01 -4.72
C PRO A 93 20.61 11.78 -3.96
N ILE A 94 20.65 11.02 -2.86
CA ILE A 94 19.50 10.73 -2.02
C ILE A 94 19.05 11.99 -1.27
N LEU A 95 19.98 12.69 -0.61
CA LEU A 95 19.66 13.94 0.08
C LEU A 95 19.10 14.98 -0.88
N LYS A 96 19.71 15.13 -2.07
CA LYS A 96 19.20 16.05 -3.10
C LYS A 96 17.77 15.72 -3.51
N LEU A 97 17.45 14.42 -3.69
CA LEU A 97 16.11 13.98 -4.01
C LEU A 97 15.12 14.30 -2.89
N ILE A 98 15.51 14.09 -1.62
CA ILE A 98 14.67 14.43 -0.45
C ILE A 98 14.36 15.94 -0.43
N LEU A 99 15.36 16.79 -0.60
CA LEU A 99 15.18 18.24 -0.58
C LEU A 99 14.28 18.73 -1.73
N ARG A 100 14.43 18.14 -2.93
CA ARG A 100 13.54 18.41 -4.06
C ARG A 100 12.11 17.95 -3.80
N ALA A 101 11.94 16.79 -3.18
CA ALA A 101 10.62 16.28 -2.82
C ALA A 101 9.93 17.16 -1.79
N GLN A 102 10.66 17.66 -0.78
CA GLN A 102 10.15 18.64 0.18
C GLN A 102 9.72 19.95 -0.48
N ALA A 103 10.48 20.42 -1.47
CA ALA A 103 10.18 21.65 -2.21
C ALA A 103 8.97 21.51 -3.16
N ASN A 104 8.58 20.28 -3.53
CA ASN A 104 7.52 19.99 -4.50
C ASN A 104 6.54 18.92 -3.95
N PRO A 105 5.78 19.20 -2.90
CA PRO A 105 4.97 18.20 -2.20
C PRO A 105 3.84 17.58 -3.05
N GLU A 106 3.42 18.26 -4.11
CA GLU A 106 2.36 17.80 -5.02
C GLU A 106 2.85 16.80 -6.10
N LYS A 107 4.19 16.60 -6.20
CA LYS A 107 4.78 15.73 -7.21
C LYS A 107 5.38 14.49 -6.56
N PRO A 108 5.22 13.29 -7.16
CA PRO A 108 5.87 12.09 -6.65
C PRO A 108 7.37 12.09 -6.96
N PHE A 109 8.16 11.60 -6.03
CA PHE A 109 9.60 11.41 -6.17
C PHE A 109 9.96 9.95 -5.89
N PHE A 110 10.92 9.40 -6.62
CA PHE A 110 11.27 7.99 -6.55
C PHE A 110 12.76 7.81 -6.27
N LEU A 111 13.06 7.07 -5.20
CA LEU A 111 14.41 6.60 -4.88
C LEU A 111 14.49 5.12 -5.20
N ILE A 112 15.37 4.74 -6.11
CA ILE A 112 15.69 3.34 -6.39
C ILE A 112 17.05 3.03 -5.79
N LEU A 113 17.07 2.09 -4.83
CA LEU A 113 18.29 1.52 -4.27
C LEU A 113 18.57 0.20 -5.00
N ASP A 114 19.50 0.26 -5.96
CA ASP A 114 19.81 -0.92 -6.75
C ASP A 114 20.77 -1.84 -5.99
N GLU A 115 20.47 -3.14 -5.99
CA GLU A 115 21.19 -4.17 -5.25
C GLU A 115 21.37 -3.82 -3.75
N MET A 116 20.27 -3.41 -3.11
CA MET A 116 20.33 -2.83 -1.77
C MET A 116 20.88 -3.79 -0.70
N ASN A 117 20.91 -5.09 -0.94
CA ASN A 117 21.46 -6.11 -0.04
C ASN A 117 22.96 -6.40 -0.24
N LEU A 118 23.67 -5.67 -1.09
CA LEU A 118 25.13 -5.71 -1.18
C LEU A 118 25.82 -5.21 0.10
N ALA A 119 25.14 -4.34 0.85
CA ALA A 119 25.55 -3.93 2.19
C ALA A 119 24.44 -4.24 3.20
N LYS A 120 24.79 -4.30 4.48
CA LYS A 120 23.80 -4.50 5.55
C LYS A 120 22.86 -3.30 5.65
N VAL A 121 21.63 -3.46 5.21
CA VAL A 121 20.61 -2.39 5.16
C VAL A 121 20.39 -1.74 6.53
N GLU A 122 20.44 -2.52 7.59
CA GLU A 122 20.30 -2.06 8.95
C GLU A 122 21.42 -1.11 9.41
N GLN A 123 22.53 -1.06 8.71
CA GLN A 123 23.64 -0.18 9.06
C GLN A 123 23.53 1.16 8.33
N TYR A 124 23.32 1.15 7.03
CA TYR A 124 23.34 2.38 6.25
C TYR A 124 21.95 3.05 6.12
N PHE A 125 20.87 2.30 6.28
CA PHE A 125 19.51 2.79 6.01
C PHE A 125 18.58 2.81 7.23
N ALA A 126 19.08 2.47 8.43
CA ALA A 126 18.28 2.38 9.65
C ALA A 126 17.56 3.69 10.01
N ASP A 127 18.29 4.81 9.96
CA ASP A 127 17.75 6.12 10.31
C ASP A 127 16.65 6.53 9.33
N PHE A 128 16.87 6.29 8.03
CA PHE A 128 15.87 6.53 7.00
C PHE A 128 14.60 5.70 7.21
N LEU A 129 14.75 4.41 7.49
CA LEU A 129 13.63 3.53 7.80
C LEU A 129 12.87 3.96 9.06
N SER A 130 13.61 4.46 10.06
CA SER A 130 12.98 4.98 11.27
C SER A 130 12.14 6.21 10.97
N LEU A 131 12.67 7.15 10.19
CA LEU A 131 11.93 8.35 9.77
C LEU A 131 10.67 8.00 8.96
N LEU A 132 10.75 7.00 8.06
CA LEU A 132 9.57 6.52 7.33
C LEU A 132 8.46 6.01 8.25
N GLU A 133 8.80 5.42 9.39
CA GLU A 133 7.84 4.85 10.33
C GLU A 133 7.25 5.87 11.30
N THR A 134 7.97 6.93 11.58
CA THR A 134 7.51 7.95 12.53
C THR A 134 6.47 8.89 11.94
N ARG A 135 6.26 8.85 10.63
CA ARG A 135 5.21 9.60 9.96
C ARG A 135 3.84 9.16 10.47
N ARG A 136 3.15 10.06 11.10
CA ARG A 136 1.82 9.81 11.68
C ARG A 136 0.89 10.96 11.40
N TYR A 137 -0.38 10.63 11.29
CA TYR A 137 -1.40 11.63 11.37
C TYR A 137 -1.63 11.99 12.85
N ILE A 138 -1.59 13.28 13.17
CA ILE A 138 -1.96 13.80 14.49
C ILE A 138 -3.22 14.63 14.34
N LYS A 139 -4.03 14.63 15.38
CA LYS A 139 -5.20 15.51 15.46
C LYS A 139 -4.73 16.96 15.57
N SER A 140 -4.99 17.76 14.54
CA SER A 140 -4.71 19.19 14.54
C SER A 140 -5.90 19.98 15.08
N SER A 141 -5.61 21.12 15.69
CA SER A 141 -6.62 22.14 15.99
C SER A 141 -7.01 22.98 14.76
N LEU A 142 -6.22 22.91 13.69
CA LEU A 142 -6.42 23.64 12.43
C LEU A 142 -6.61 22.65 11.28
N VAL A 143 -7.83 22.57 10.77
CA VAL A 143 -8.17 21.70 9.63
C VAL A 143 -7.78 22.37 8.33
N THR A 144 -6.85 21.80 7.58
CA THR A 144 -6.47 22.27 6.24
C THR A 144 -7.36 21.63 5.16
N ILE A 145 -7.29 22.14 3.92
CA ILE A 145 -7.99 21.53 2.77
C ILE A 145 -7.51 20.10 2.51
N SER A 146 -6.22 19.82 2.75
CA SER A 146 -5.66 18.49 2.64
C SER A 146 -6.25 17.54 3.67
N ASP A 147 -6.44 18.03 4.90
CA ASP A 147 -7.03 17.26 5.99
C ASP A 147 -8.50 16.96 5.73
N LEU A 148 -9.24 17.92 5.16
CA LEU A 148 -10.62 17.71 4.75
C LEU A 148 -10.74 16.64 3.65
N LYS A 149 -9.79 16.55 2.71
CA LYS A 149 -9.75 15.46 1.73
C LYS A 149 -9.57 14.10 2.39
N SER A 150 -8.73 14.00 3.43
CA SER A 150 -8.53 12.74 4.15
C SER A 150 -9.74 12.35 5.01
N ILE A 151 -10.44 13.33 5.58
CA ILE A 151 -11.67 13.11 6.35
C ILE A 151 -12.82 12.66 5.47
N PHE A 152 -12.94 13.22 4.27
CA PHE A 152 -14.03 12.94 3.33
C PHE A 152 -13.70 11.86 2.30
N SER A 153 -12.52 11.26 2.30
CA SER A 153 -12.32 10.04 1.55
C SER A 153 -13.13 8.93 2.22
N PHE A 154 -14.34 8.75 1.73
CA PHE A 154 -15.20 7.69 2.21
C PHE A 154 -14.50 6.35 2.11
N PRO A 155 -14.66 5.46 3.11
CA PRO A 155 -14.08 4.14 3.06
C PRO A 155 -14.47 3.39 1.80
N ILE A 156 -13.55 2.58 1.32
CA ILE A 156 -13.71 1.80 0.10
C ILE A 156 -14.90 0.86 0.19
N GLY A 157 -15.68 0.81 -0.90
CA GLY A 157 -16.89 0.02 -0.96
C GLY A 157 -18.05 0.63 -0.16
N THR A 158 -17.88 1.83 0.42
CA THR A 158 -18.99 2.55 1.05
C THR A 158 -20.12 2.71 0.05
N LYS A 159 -21.29 2.26 0.43
CA LYS A 159 -22.49 2.49 -0.38
C LYS A 159 -22.84 3.98 -0.33
N LEU A 160 -23.49 4.46 -1.36
CA LEU A 160 -23.93 5.86 -1.45
C LEU A 160 -24.71 6.30 -0.21
N SER A 161 -25.59 5.44 0.30
CA SER A 161 -26.39 5.70 1.49
C SER A 161 -25.55 5.83 2.76
N GLU A 162 -24.54 4.99 2.92
CA GLU A 162 -23.57 5.05 4.04
C GLU A 162 -22.74 6.33 4.00
N ALA A 163 -22.26 6.70 2.81
CA ALA A 163 -21.51 7.94 2.61
C ALA A 163 -22.34 9.18 2.98
N ILE A 164 -23.64 9.17 2.68
CA ILE A 164 -24.55 10.25 3.05
C ILE A 164 -24.79 10.29 4.55
N VAL A 165 -24.91 9.14 5.22
CA VAL A 165 -24.99 9.08 6.68
C VAL A 165 -23.75 9.68 7.32
N MET A 166 -22.56 9.31 6.85
CA MET A 166 -21.28 9.87 7.33
C MET A 166 -21.21 11.39 7.11
N ALA A 167 -21.66 11.86 5.96
CA ALA A 167 -21.72 13.28 5.65
C ALA A 167 -22.69 14.03 6.61
N CYS A 168 -23.86 13.47 6.87
CA CYS A 168 -24.81 14.03 7.83
C CYS A 168 -24.25 14.10 9.26
N LEU A 169 -23.53 13.04 9.69
CA LEU A 169 -22.84 13.03 10.98
C LEU A 169 -21.75 14.09 11.07
N HIS A 170 -21.04 14.31 9.97
CA HIS A 170 -19.98 15.32 9.92
C HIS A 170 -20.51 16.74 10.05
N MET A 171 -21.65 17.01 9.45
CA MET A 171 -22.24 18.34 9.40
C MET A 171 -22.79 18.85 10.73
N ASN A 172 -22.87 18.03 11.76
CA ASN A 172 -23.43 18.35 13.07
C ASN A 172 -25.00 18.35 13.13
N PRO A 173 -25.64 18.02 14.27
CA PRO A 173 -27.05 17.65 14.33
C PRO A 173 -28.09 18.73 13.97
N ASN A 174 -27.66 19.95 13.65
CA ASN A 174 -28.58 21.05 13.30
C ASN A 174 -28.29 21.70 11.94
N ASN A 175 -27.67 20.98 11.02
CA ASN A 175 -27.17 21.59 9.79
C ASN A 175 -28.22 21.76 8.71
N LYS A 176 -28.30 22.96 8.17
CA LYS A 176 -29.00 23.24 6.93
C LYS A 176 -28.17 22.74 5.75
N MET A 177 -28.83 22.20 4.73
CA MET A 177 -28.17 21.78 3.48
C MET A 177 -27.43 22.95 2.80
N GLN A 178 -27.79 24.19 3.15
CA GLN A 178 -27.10 25.41 2.73
C GLN A 178 -25.75 25.58 3.43
N ASP A 179 -25.60 25.02 4.63
CA ASP A 179 -24.32 24.99 5.33
C ASP A 179 -23.41 23.90 4.75
N VAL A 180 -23.97 22.84 4.14
CA VAL A 180 -23.25 21.86 3.32
C VAL A 180 -22.70 22.50 2.05
N SER A 181 -23.47 23.37 1.38
CA SER A 181 -22.99 24.10 0.21
C SER A 181 -21.97 25.19 0.60
N ASN A 182 -22.06 25.74 1.82
CA ASN A 182 -21.06 26.66 2.37
C ASN A 182 -19.81 25.94 2.90
N TYR A 183 -19.91 24.63 3.19
CA TYR A 183 -18.75 23.78 3.41
C TYR A 183 -18.02 23.54 2.08
N ARG A 184 -17.74 24.67 1.47
CA ARG A 184 -17.02 24.90 0.22
C ARG A 184 -17.32 23.82 -0.81
N GLU A 185 -18.24 24.17 -1.67
CA GLU A 185 -18.75 23.46 -2.85
C GLU A 185 -17.70 22.61 -3.59
N ASN A 186 -16.43 22.99 -3.47
CA ASN A 186 -15.35 22.34 -4.19
C ASN A 186 -14.83 21.05 -3.58
N ILE A 187 -14.93 20.82 -2.25
CA ILE A 187 -14.32 19.63 -1.63
C ILE A 187 -15.29 18.45 -1.67
N PHE A 188 -16.53 18.66 -1.22
CA PHE A 188 -17.52 17.58 -1.20
C PHE A 188 -17.89 17.14 -2.62
N SER A 189 -18.09 18.08 -3.56
CA SER A 189 -18.38 17.78 -4.96
C SER A 189 -17.22 17.06 -5.66
N LYS A 190 -15.98 17.46 -5.38
CA LYS A 190 -14.79 16.82 -5.94
C LYS A 190 -14.60 15.41 -5.42
N LEU A 191 -14.71 15.22 -4.10
CA LEU A 191 -14.63 13.88 -3.47
C LEU A 191 -15.77 12.98 -3.92
N TRP A 192 -16.96 13.53 -4.06
CA TRP A 192 -18.12 12.80 -4.56
C TRP A 192 -17.92 12.31 -5.98
N ARG A 193 -17.38 13.12 -6.87
CA ARG A 193 -17.02 12.72 -8.22
C ARG A 193 -15.97 11.61 -8.24
N GLU A 194 -14.93 11.79 -7.46
CA GLU A 194 -13.85 10.81 -7.34
C GLU A 194 -14.35 9.45 -6.80
N GLN A 195 -15.26 9.48 -5.83
CA GLN A 195 -15.74 8.28 -5.15
C GLN A 195 -16.90 7.58 -5.88
N PHE A 196 -17.80 8.33 -6.48
CA PHE A 196 -19.05 7.81 -7.05
C PHE A 196 -19.18 8.03 -8.56
N SER A 197 -18.08 8.32 -9.25
CA SER A 197 -17.99 8.43 -10.73
C SER A 197 -19.04 9.36 -11.34
N SER A 198 -19.32 10.47 -10.70
CA SER A 198 -20.34 11.41 -11.14
C SER A 198 -19.80 12.39 -12.18
N SER A 199 -20.60 12.72 -13.20
CA SER A 199 -20.18 13.49 -14.37
C SER A 199 -20.25 15.02 -14.23
N SER A 200 -20.80 15.53 -13.13
CA SER A 200 -20.96 16.98 -12.92
C SER A 200 -20.72 17.39 -11.47
N ASP A 201 -20.28 18.65 -11.27
CA ASP A 201 -19.99 19.23 -9.96
C ASP A 201 -21.19 19.25 -9.01
N ASP A 202 -22.41 19.35 -9.55
CA ASP A 202 -23.65 19.47 -8.77
C ASP A 202 -24.44 18.15 -8.65
N SER A 203 -23.97 17.05 -9.23
CA SER A 203 -24.72 15.79 -9.24
C SER A 203 -24.91 15.16 -7.86
N TRP A 204 -24.10 15.52 -6.88
CA TRP A 204 -24.23 15.05 -5.52
C TRP A 204 -25.48 15.59 -4.80
N LYS A 205 -25.91 16.84 -5.10
CA LYS A 205 -27.07 17.47 -4.45
C LYS A 205 -28.38 16.74 -4.70
N PRO A 206 -28.73 16.39 -5.96
CA PRO A 206 -29.92 15.57 -6.23
C PRO A 206 -29.87 14.19 -5.60
N GLN A 207 -28.72 13.52 -5.65
CA GLN A 207 -28.56 12.18 -5.08
C GLN A 207 -28.67 12.21 -3.55
N PHE A 208 -28.05 13.21 -2.90
CA PHE A 208 -28.14 13.42 -1.46
C PHE A 208 -29.60 13.63 -1.03
N ARG A 209 -30.36 14.47 -1.77
CA ARG A 209 -31.79 14.69 -1.52
C ARG A 209 -32.60 13.42 -1.71
N THR A 210 -32.31 12.64 -2.74
CA THR A 210 -32.98 11.36 -3.01
C THR A 210 -32.76 10.38 -1.87
N GLU A 211 -31.55 10.21 -1.40
CA GLU A 211 -31.22 9.27 -0.31
C GLU A 211 -31.90 9.66 1.00
N LEU A 212 -32.06 10.95 1.27
CA LEU A 212 -32.72 11.44 2.49
C LEU A 212 -34.24 11.48 2.41
N ASN A 213 -34.82 11.76 1.23
CA ASN A 213 -36.24 12.06 1.11
C ASN A 213 -37.05 11.04 0.33
N GLN A 214 -36.40 10.02 -0.31
CA GLN A 214 -37.13 9.00 -1.07
C GLN A 214 -38.01 8.16 -0.15
N LYS A 215 -39.29 8.07 -0.49
CA LYS A 215 -40.28 7.29 0.24
C LYS A 215 -40.75 6.10 -0.60
N ASP A 216 -41.19 5.07 0.05
CA ASP A 216 -41.87 3.93 -0.55
C ASP A 216 -43.36 4.25 -0.85
N SER A 217 -44.08 3.29 -1.40
CA SER A 217 -45.51 3.42 -1.73
C SER A 217 -46.40 3.69 -0.50
N SER A 218 -45.92 3.41 0.70
CA SER A 218 -46.61 3.62 1.98
C SER A 218 -46.22 4.94 2.64
N GLY A 219 -45.37 5.74 2.00
CA GLY A 219 -44.93 7.04 2.51
C GLY A 219 -43.78 6.98 3.52
N HIS A 220 -43.20 5.80 3.80
CA HIS A 220 -42.06 5.64 4.69
C HIS A 220 -40.72 5.83 3.98
N PRO A 221 -39.66 6.31 4.66
CA PRO A 221 -38.34 6.41 4.07
C PRO A 221 -37.84 5.07 3.52
N SER A 222 -37.50 5.02 2.24
CA SER A 222 -37.06 3.79 1.56
C SER A 222 -35.55 3.56 1.62
N ARG A 223 -34.78 4.62 1.86
CA ARG A 223 -33.31 4.61 1.86
C ARG A 223 -32.75 4.73 3.28
N LEU A 224 -31.55 4.17 3.51
CA LEU A 224 -30.92 4.12 4.84
C LEU A 224 -30.79 5.51 5.46
N ALA A 225 -30.26 6.50 4.72
CA ALA A 225 -30.10 7.85 5.24
C ALA A 225 -31.44 8.46 5.68
N GLY A 226 -32.51 8.28 4.90
CA GLY A 226 -33.86 8.73 5.29
C GLY A 226 -34.47 7.97 6.44
N LYS A 227 -34.05 6.73 6.69
CA LYS A 227 -34.49 5.95 7.86
C LYS A 227 -33.84 6.44 9.15
N LEU A 228 -32.59 6.92 9.06
CA LEU A 228 -31.78 7.35 10.20
C LEU A 228 -31.96 8.84 10.55
N PHE A 229 -32.27 9.68 9.55
CA PHE A 229 -32.39 11.12 9.74
C PHE A 229 -33.81 11.61 9.43
N ASP A 230 -34.28 12.53 10.25
CA ASP A 230 -35.50 13.31 10.01
C ASP A 230 -35.13 14.69 9.52
N GLY A 231 -35.94 15.24 8.60
CA GLY A 231 -35.73 16.60 8.15
C GLY A 231 -36.64 17.02 7.02
N GLY A 232 -36.64 18.34 6.79
CA GLY A 232 -37.34 18.99 5.71
C GLY A 232 -36.75 20.39 5.48
N ASN A 233 -37.02 20.97 4.30
CA ASN A 233 -36.51 22.30 3.91
C ASN A 233 -34.97 22.44 3.97
N GLY A 234 -34.25 21.35 3.77
CA GLY A 234 -32.78 21.33 3.74
C GLY A 234 -32.10 21.25 5.11
N SER A 235 -32.85 20.98 6.18
CA SER A 235 -32.30 20.70 7.51
C SER A 235 -32.57 19.26 7.89
N TYR A 236 -31.55 18.53 8.41
CA TYR A 236 -31.63 17.13 8.75
C TYR A 236 -31.04 16.89 10.13
N GLN A 237 -31.73 16.08 10.94
CA GLN A 237 -31.31 15.69 12.28
C GLN A 237 -31.35 14.18 12.42
N LEU A 238 -30.42 13.62 13.18
CA LEU A 238 -30.47 12.23 13.55
C LEU A 238 -31.74 11.96 14.38
N LYS A 239 -32.49 10.92 14.03
CA LYS A 239 -33.62 10.45 14.81
C LYS A 239 -33.16 10.02 16.20
N ASP A 240 -34.09 10.03 17.16
CA ASP A 240 -33.77 9.49 18.46
C ASP A 240 -33.36 8.02 18.33
N TYR A 241 -32.10 7.75 18.64
CA TYR A 241 -31.48 6.43 18.52
C TYR A 241 -32.30 5.33 19.23
N ALA A 242 -32.90 5.66 20.38
CA ALA A 242 -33.71 4.71 21.13
C ALA A 242 -34.99 4.29 20.40
N THR A 243 -35.45 5.06 19.43
CA THR A 243 -36.67 4.76 18.64
C THR A 243 -36.40 3.92 17.39
N LEU A 244 -35.12 3.73 17.03
CA LEU A 244 -34.73 2.92 15.88
C LEU A 244 -34.86 1.43 16.20
N ASP A 245 -35.25 0.64 15.21
CA ASP A 245 -35.20 -0.82 15.35
C ASP A 245 -33.76 -1.33 15.49
N LYS A 246 -33.59 -2.54 16.03
CA LYS A 246 -32.29 -3.12 16.33
C LYS A 246 -31.37 -3.20 15.10
N SER A 247 -31.91 -3.54 13.94
CA SER A 247 -31.14 -3.63 12.70
C SER A 247 -30.59 -2.28 12.25
N LEU A 248 -31.40 -1.22 12.35
CA LEU A 248 -30.97 0.14 12.04
C LEU A 248 -29.96 0.70 13.05
N GLN A 249 -30.10 0.33 14.34
CA GLN A 249 -29.12 0.68 15.38
C GLN A 249 -27.75 0.04 15.06
N ASP A 250 -27.71 -1.26 14.77
CA ASP A 250 -26.47 -1.99 14.46
C ASP A 250 -25.80 -1.44 13.19
N GLU A 251 -26.59 -1.10 12.15
CA GLU A 251 -26.07 -0.50 10.91
C GLU A 251 -25.56 0.93 11.16
N PHE A 252 -26.27 1.74 11.92
CA PHE A 252 -25.83 3.07 12.32
C PHE A 252 -24.54 3.03 13.16
N ASP A 253 -24.46 2.15 14.15
CA ASP A 253 -23.30 2.02 15.03
C ASP A 253 -22.06 1.61 14.23
N SER A 254 -22.21 0.73 13.23
CA SER A 254 -21.13 0.36 12.33
C SER A 254 -20.63 1.56 11.53
N ILE A 255 -21.53 2.33 10.92
CA ILE A 255 -21.19 3.52 10.15
C ILE A 255 -20.58 4.61 11.05
N LYS A 256 -21.17 4.84 12.23
CA LYS A 256 -20.69 5.82 13.19
C LYS A 256 -19.29 5.48 13.69
N LYS A 257 -19.02 4.22 13.99
CA LYS A 257 -17.70 3.76 14.40
C LYS A 257 -16.63 4.08 13.34
N VAL A 258 -16.92 3.81 12.07
CA VAL A 258 -16.04 4.18 10.96
C VAL A 258 -15.87 5.69 10.85
N TYR A 259 -16.97 6.44 10.95
CA TYR A 259 -16.95 7.90 10.93
C TYR A 259 -16.15 8.51 12.10
N ASP A 260 -16.35 8.05 13.32
CA ASP A 260 -15.63 8.55 14.50
C ASP A 260 -14.13 8.30 14.37
N ILE A 261 -13.74 7.17 13.79
CA ILE A 261 -12.34 6.86 13.49
C ILE A 261 -11.81 7.81 12.41
N MET A 262 -12.55 8.03 11.31
CA MET A 262 -12.17 8.99 10.27
C MET A 262 -12.06 10.42 10.86
N LYS A 263 -13.01 10.82 11.69
CA LYS A 263 -13.00 12.13 12.35
C LYS A 263 -11.84 12.29 13.34
N SER A 264 -11.46 11.22 14.03
CA SER A 264 -10.28 11.23 14.91
C SER A 264 -8.96 11.35 14.16
N GLN A 265 -9.00 11.16 12.86
CA GLN A 265 -7.86 11.21 11.94
C GLN A 265 -7.74 12.53 11.15
N SER A 266 -8.46 13.60 11.52
CA SER A 266 -8.23 14.95 10.99
C SER A 266 -6.91 15.51 11.55
N LEU A 267 -5.87 15.81 10.70
CA LEU A 267 -4.57 15.26 11.09
C LEU A 267 -3.47 16.17 10.60
N ASP A 268 -2.71 16.70 11.53
CA ASP A 268 -1.33 17.10 11.26
C ASP A 268 -0.47 15.84 11.12
N ILE A 269 0.43 15.89 10.17
CA ILE A 269 1.44 14.85 10.02
C ILE A 269 2.60 15.26 10.91
N THR A 270 2.85 14.51 11.97
CA THR A 270 4.14 14.63 12.64
C THR A 270 5.15 13.82 11.89
N GLN A 271 6.23 14.48 11.57
CA GLN A 271 7.42 13.84 11.06
C GLN A 271 8.55 14.07 12.06
N HIS A 272 9.36 13.05 12.28
CA HIS A 272 10.62 13.23 12.97
C HIS A 272 11.67 13.62 11.93
N SER A 273 12.53 14.54 12.32
CA SER A 273 13.68 14.99 11.53
C SER A 273 14.95 14.25 11.92
N ILE A 274 15.92 14.23 11.03
CA ILE A 274 17.29 13.83 11.33
C ILE A 274 18.19 15.05 11.25
N ASN A 275 19.04 15.22 12.28
CA ASN A 275 20.06 16.25 12.30
C ASN A 275 21.18 15.91 11.31
N LEU A 276 21.43 16.80 10.36
CA LEU A 276 22.50 16.70 9.39
C LEU A 276 23.79 17.37 9.87
N HIS A 277 23.67 18.53 10.51
CA HIS A 277 24.78 19.30 11.09
C HIS A 277 24.27 20.30 12.14
N SER A 278 25.20 20.84 12.90
CA SER A 278 24.93 21.85 13.94
C SER A 278 25.30 23.29 13.55
N ALA A 279 25.84 23.49 12.35
CA ALA A 279 26.21 24.82 11.87
C ALA A 279 24.97 25.67 11.58
N THR A 280 25.04 26.98 11.77
CA THR A 280 23.91 27.91 11.51
C THR A 280 23.59 27.97 10.03
N VAL A 281 24.58 27.92 9.16
CA VAL A 281 24.47 27.89 7.70
C VAL A 281 25.61 27.03 7.15
N LEU A 282 25.27 26.12 6.25
CA LEU A 282 26.25 25.24 5.64
C LEU A 282 25.94 25.09 4.14
N LYS A 283 26.92 25.44 3.30
CA LYS A 283 26.81 25.26 1.85
C LYS A 283 27.05 23.81 1.45
N SER A 284 26.40 23.37 0.39
CA SER A 284 26.77 22.12 -0.27
C SER A 284 28.15 22.23 -0.92
N ASN A 285 28.83 21.10 -1.10
CA ASN A 285 30.10 21.04 -1.83
C ASN A 285 29.95 21.05 -3.37
N ASP A 286 28.73 21.15 -3.86
CA ASP A 286 28.46 21.27 -5.31
C ASP A 286 28.85 22.67 -5.77
N SER A 287 29.63 22.77 -6.82
CA SER A 287 30.14 24.05 -7.32
C SER A 287 29.05 24.84 -8.04
N GLN A 288 28.75 26.05 -7.53
CA GLN A 288 28.01 27.22 -8.09
C GLN A 288 26.52 27.37 -7.72
N PRO A 289 25.97 28.60 -7.94
CA PRO A 289 26.27 29.87 -7.28
C PRO A 289 25.44 30.11 -5.99
N ASP A 290 25.69 31.27 -5.37
CA ASP A 290 25.12 31.65 -4.07
C ASP A 290 23.59 31.74 -4.05
N TYR A 291 22.95 30.86 -3.31
CA TYR A 291 21.59 31.07 -2.85
C TYR A 291 21.60 31.95 -1.58
N LYS A 292 20.81 32.98 -1.58
CA LYS A 292 20.66 33.86 -0.42
C LYS A 292 19.93 33.14 0.71
N GLN A 293 20.41 33.32 1.92
CA GLN A 293 19.78 32.85 3.14
C GLN A 293 18.32 33.36 3.21
N GLY A 294 17.35 32.44 3.39
CA GLY A 294 15.93 32.77 3.52
C GLY A 294 15.09 32.63 2.24
N GLU A 295 15.69 32.37 1.09
CA GLU A 295 14.93 31.91 -0.05
C GLU A 295 14.55 30.43 0.16
N LYS A 296 13.23 30.14 0.13
CA LYS A 296 12.76 28.75 0.10
C LYS A 296 13.57 28.00 -0.94
N LEU A 297 14.01 26.78 -0.62
CA LEU A 297 14.59 25.85 -1.58
C LEU A 297 13.72 25.87 -2.83
N VAL A 298 14.16 26.65 -3.83
CA VAL A 298 13.33 27.05 -4.95
C VAL A 298 13.13 25.82 -5.83
N GLN A 299 11.95 25.78 -6.44
CA GLN A 299 11.59 24.84 -7.49
C GLN A 299 12.80 24.51 -8.38
N GLY A 300 13.27 23.26 -8.31
CA GLY A 300 14.30 22.77 -9.23
C GLY A 300 15.71 23.18 -8.84
N ILE A 301 16.29 22.52 -7.84
CA ILE A 301 17.75 22.54 -7.65
C ILE A 301 18.36 21.91 -8.89
N ALA A 302 19.05 22.72 -9.71
CA ALA A 302 19.75 22.19 -10.88
C ALA A 302 20.86 21.22 -10.45
N PRO A 303 21.25 20.24 -11.27
CA PRO A 303 22.15 19.17 -10.90
C PRO A 303 23.51 19.58 -10.33
N ASN A 304 23.96 20.81 -10.56
CA ASN A 304 25.28 21.30 -10.20
C ASN A 304 25.27 22.65 -9.45
N GLU A 305 24.15 23.02 -8.85
CA GLU A 305 24.05 24.28 -8.09
C GLU A 305 24.42 24.10 -6.63
N SER A 306 25.22 25.02 -6.10
CA SER A 306 25.48 25.15 -4.66
C SER A 306 24.23 25.62 -3.95
N TYR A 307 23.86 24.99 -2.84
CA TYR A 307 22.70 25.37 -2.03
C TYR A 307 23.01 25.19 -0.56
N TYR A 308 22.24 25.85 0.27
CA TYR A 308 22.34 25.67 1.73
C TYR A 308 21.65 24.39 2.15
N VAL A 309 22.38 23.54 2.87
CA VAL A 309 21.84 22.32 3.45
C VAL A 309 21.18 22.68 4.78
N PRO A 310 19.92 22.29 5.03
CA PRO A 310 19.27 22.55 6.30
C PRO A 310 19.92 21.77 7.44
N GLN A 311 19.78 22.26 8.67
CA GLN A 311 20.28 21.56 9.86
C GLN A 311 19.57 20.22 10.05
N GLU A 312 18.30 20.16 9.74
CA GLU A 312 17.45 19.00 9.89
C GLU A 312 16.71 18.69 8.58
N VAL A 313 16.51 17.41 8.35
CA VAL A 313 15.72 16.94 7.19
C VAL A 313 14.66 15.94 7.62
N GLU A 314 13.49 16.07 7.06
CA GLU A 314 12.38 15.13 7.18
C GLU A 314 12.22 14.34 5.89
N ILE A 315 11.65 13.14 5.97
CA ILE A 315 11.31 12.37 4.76
C ILE A 315 9.90 12.72 4.32
N PRO A 316 9.72 13.43 3.21
CA PRO A 316 8.41 13.91 2.77
C PRO A 316 7.51 12.76 2.30
N LEU A 317 6.19 12.97 2.36
CA LEU A 317 5.20 11.94 2.01
C LEU A 317 5.18 11.56 0.53
N ASN A 318 5.61 12.45 -0.34
CA ASN A 318 5.68 12.26 -1.79
C ASN A 318 6.96 11.54 -2.23
N LEU A 319 7.79 11.04 -1.31
CA LEU A 319 8.97 10.24 -1.61
C LEU A 319 8.68 8.75 -1.44
N PHE A 320 8.86 8.02 -2.52
CA PHE A 320 8.69 6.58 -2.65
C PHE A 320 10.04 5.90 -2.82
N VAL A 321 10.28 4.84 -2.06
CA VAL A 321 11.55 4.10 -2.06
C VAL A 321 11.33 2.70 -2.56
N VAL A 322 12.14 2.27 -3.51
CA VAL A 322 12.14 0.89 -4.01
C VAL A 322 13.56 0.35 -3.97
N GLY A 323 13.75 -0.76 -3.26
CA GLY A 323 15.00 -1.50 -3.27
C GLY A 323 14.92 -2.69 -4.21
N THR A 324 15.97 -2.95 -5.00
CA THR A 324 16.09 -4.19 -5.77
C THR A 324 17.02 -5.17 -5.08
N VAL A 325 16.75 -6.46 -5.24
CA VAL A 325 17.51 -7.57 -4.63
C VAL A 325 17.69 -8.70 -5.62
N ASN A 326 18.92 -9.16 -5.80
CA ASN A 326 19.23 -10.35 -6.54
C ASN A 326 19.30 -11.54 -5.58
N VAL A 327 18.53 -12.60 -5.88
CA VAL A 327 18.48 -13.83 -5.04
C VAL A 327 19.56 -14.84 -5.39
N ASP A 328 20.16 -14.71 -6.56
CA ASP A 328 21.20 -15.57 -7.13
C ASP A 328 22.63 -15.17 -6.72
N GLU A 329 22.79 -14.11 -5.96
CA GLU A 329 24.09 -13.61 -5.51
C GLU A 329 24.31 -13.84 -4.01
N THR A 330 25.55 -14.03 -3.58
CA THR A 330 25.94 -14.10 -2.16
C THR A 330 25.88 -12.72 -1.52
N THR A 331 24.71 -12.35 -1.03
CA THR A 331 24.39 -11.04 -0.47
C THR A 331 23.92 -11.16 0.98
N HIS A 332 23.76 -10.01 1.66
CA HIS A 332 23.26 -10.00 3.02
C HIS A 332 21.75 -10.30 3.07
N MET A 333 21.35 -11.22 3.95
CA MET A 333 19.92 -11.43 4.26
C MET A 333 19.35 -10.21 4.96
N PHE A 334 18.09 -9.91 4.69
CA PHE A 334 17.38 -8.86 5.41
C PHE A 334 17.03 -9.29 6.83
N SER A 335 17.21 -8.37 7.77
CA SER A 335 16.67 -8.57 9.11
C SER A 335 15.14 -8.42 9.13
N PRO A 336 14.48 -9.03 10.12
CA PRO A 336 13.06 -8.81 10.34
C PRO A 336 12.67 -7.32 10.44
N LYS A 337 13.58 -6.47 10.94
CA LYS A 337 13.35 -5.01 11.05
C LYS A 337 13.17 -4.32 9.72
N VAL A 338 13.85 -4.77 8.67
CA VAL A 338 13.71 -4.24 7.30
C VAL A 338 12.44 -4.79 6.66
N LEU A 339 12.19 -6.10 6.77
CA LEU A 339 11.02 -6.77 6.19
C LEU A 339 9.70 -6.28 6.79
N ASP A 340 9.68 -5.99 8.10
CA ASP A 340 8.52 -5.37 8.75
C ASP A 340 8.16 -4.01 8.17
N ARG A 341 9.16 -3.29 7.63
CA ARG A 341 9.03 -1.91 7.13
C ARG A 341 8.81 -1.83 5.63
N SER A 342 8.80 -2.95 4.93
CA SER A 342 8.63 -3.03 3.47
C SER A 342 7.47 -3.93 3.06
N ASN A 343 7.05 -3.82 1.81
CA ASN A 343 6.34 -4.88 1.07
C ASN A 343 7.35 -5.55 0.15
N VAL A 344 7.38 -6.88 0.12
CA VAL A 344 8.32 -7.63 -0.72
C VAL A 344 7.58 -8.20 -1.93
N ILE A 345 7.92 -7.75 -3.12
CA ILE A 345 7.34 -8.23 -4.38
C ILE A 345 8.36 -9.14 -5.06
N GLU A 346 7.98 -10.38 -5.28
CA GLU A 346 8.80 -11.36 -5.97
C GLU A 346 8.62 -11.25 -7.49
N MET A 347 9.72 -11.16 -8.25
CA MET A 347 9.75 -11.01 -9.70
C MET A 347 10.59 -12.13 -10.34
N ASN A 348 10.20 -13.38 -10.09
CA ASN A 348 10.90 -14.57 -10.61
C ASN A 348 10.28 -15.11 -11.91
N GLU A 349 9.08 -14.68 -12.29
CA GLU A 349 8.41 -15.15 -13.49
C GLU A 349 8.94 -14.45 -14.73
N VAL A 350 9.72 -15.17 -15.53
CA VAL A 350 10.17 -14.73 -16.87
C VAL A 350 9.39 -15.51 -17.93
N ASN A 351 8.40 -14.87 -18.54
CA ASN A 351 7.57 -15.50 -19.56
C ASN A 351 8.18 -15.28 -20.98
N LEU A 352 9.14 -16.13 -21.34
CA LEU A 352 9.79 -16.08 -22.67
C LEU A 352 8.81 -16.36 -23.82
N GLU A 353 7.78 -17.19 -23.61
CA GLU A 353 6.77 -17.47 -24.64
C GLU A 353 5.96 -16.23 -25.02
N SER A 354 5.66 -15.36 -24.07
CA SER A 354 4.95 -14.12 -24.33
C SER A 354 5.78 -13.17 -25.21
N ILE A 355 7.10 -13.14 -25.03
CA ILE A 355 8.03 -12.38 -25.88
C ILE A 355 8.00 -12.91 -27.31
N LEU A 356 8.09 -14.24 -27.48
CA LEU A 356 8.07 -14.89 -28.80
C LEU A 356 6.70 -14.76 -29.49
N LYS A 357 5.61 -14.84 -28.74
CA LYS A 357 4.24 -14.64 -29.26
C LYS A 357 4.02 -13.19 -29.70
N LYS A 358 4.49 -12.20 -28.93
CA LYS A 358 4.37 -10.78 -29.30
C LYS A 358 5.14 -10.42 -30.56
N SER A 359 6.33 -11.01 -30.77
CA SER A 359 7.10 -10.80 -32.00
C SER A 359 6.43 -11.38 -33.26
N LYS A 360 5.58 -12.40 -33.10
CA LYS A 360 4.82 -13.04 -34.19
C LYS A 360 3.42 -12.43 -34.42
N TYR A 361 2.82 -11.80 -33.41
CA TYR A 361 1.44 -11.31 -33.43
C TYR A 361 1.33 -9.87 -32.94
N ALA A 362 2.12 -8.97 -33.53
CA ALA A 362 2.10 -7.55 -33.19
C ALA A 362 0.71 -6.86 -33.32
N ASN A 363 -0.32 -7.58 -33.78
CA ASN A 363 -1.66 -7.07 -34.06
C ASN A 363 -2.82 -7.85 -33.40
N ASN A 364 -2.58 -8.73 -32.43
CA ASN A 364 -3.69 -9.47 -31.78
C ASN A 364 -3.77 -9.17 -30.29
N ASP A 365 -4.75 -8.34 -29.92
CA ASP A 365 -5.17 -7.99 -28.55
C ASP A 365 -5.77 -9.14 -27.72
N ASN A 366 -5.61 -10.40 -28.15
CA ASN A 366 -6.23 -11.57 -27.55
C ASN A 366 -5.26 -12.40 -26.69
N LEU A 367 -4.44 -11.78 -25.86
CA LEU A 367 -3.95 -12.48 -24.68
C LEU A 367 -5.09 -12.47 -23.67
N LYS A 368 -5.78 -13.59 -23.55
CA LYS A 368 -6.65 -13.89 -22.41
C LYS A 368 -5.75 -13.94 -21.16
N ASP A 369 -5.52 -12.78 -20.62
CA ASP A 369 -5.01 -12.63 -19.27
C ASP A 369 -6.22 -12.89 -18.36
N ASP A 370 -6.28 -14.07 -17.73
CA ASP A 370 -7.27 -14.41 -16.71
C ASP A 370 -7.12 -13.55 -15.43
N THR A 371 -6.49 -12.42 -15.57
CA THR A 371 -6.24 -11.48 -14.49
C THR A 371 -7.44 -10.57 -14.32
N TYR A 372 -8.01 -10.61 -13.13
CA TYR A 372 -9.15 -9.82 -12.65
C TYR A 372 -8.87 -8.31 -12.54
N PHE A 373 -7.80 -7.84 -13.13
CA PHE A 373 -7.24 -6.52 -12.93
C PHE A 373 -7.42 -5.70 -14.24
N PHE A 374 -8.19 -4.75 -14.43
CA PHE A 374 -8.35 -3.40 -13.99
C PHE A 374 -8.82 -2.47 -15.09
N ASN A 375 -9.88 -1.78 -14.81
CA ASN A 375 -10.12 -0.43 -15.30
C ASN A 375 -9.79 0.52 -14.14
N ILE A 376 -8.57 1.06 -14.07
CA ILE A 376 -8.22 2.07 -13.10
C ILE A 376 -8.00 3.38 -13.82
N ASP A 377 -8.73 4.39 -13.40
CA ASP A 377 -8.20 5.74 -13.41
C ASP A 377 -7.08 5.76 -12.39
N VAL A 378 -5.82 5.81 -12.84
CA VAL A 378 -4.68 5.85 -11.94
C VAL A 378 -4.77 7.19 -11.19
N PRO A 379 -5.20 7.20 -9.92
CA PRO A 379 -5.20 8.41 -9.13
C PRO A 379 -3.77 8.87 -8.95
N PRO A 380 -3.52 10.12 -8.55
CA PRO A 380 -2.19 10.54 -8.13
C PRO A 380 -1.65 9.54 -7.12
N LEU A 381 -0.38 9.14 -7.26
CA LEU A 381 0.25 8.26 -6.30
C LEU A 381 0.43 9.04 -4.99
N ILE A 382 -0.49 8.82 -4.05
CA ILE A 382 -0.51 9.44 -2.73
C ILE A 382 -0.41 8.33 -1.70
N ILE A 383 0.46 8.49 -0.71
CA ILE A 383 0.57 7.55 0.40
C ILE A 383 -0.70 7.62 1.24
N ASN A 384 -1.31 6.46 1.45
CA ASN A 384 -2.36 6.29 2.44
C ASN A 384 -1.74 5.66 3.70
N LEU A 385 -1.47 6.47 4.71
CA LEU A 385 -0.84 6.00 5.93
C LEU A 385 -1.75 5.02 6.67
N SER A 386 -1.20 3.84 6.97
CA SER A 386 -1.94 2.77 7.66
C SER A 386 -2.23 3.13 9.12
N ASN A 387 -3.45 2.87 9.56
CA ASN A 387 -3.92 3.13 10.91
C ASN A 387 -4.96 2.10 11.37
N THR A 388 -5.39 2.17 12.62
CA THR A 388 -6.34 1.20 13.21
C THR A 388 -7.73 1.21 12.57
N ALA A 389 -8.13 2.30 11.90
CA ALA A 389 -9.39 2.36 11.18
C ALA A 389 -9.48 1.32 10.06
N HIS A 390 -8.35 1.09 9.38
CA HIS A 390 -8.32 0.09 8.31
C HIS A 390 -8.59 -1.32 8.81
N ILE A 391 -8.16 -1.66 10.04
CA ILE A 391 -8.50 -2.96 10.66
C ILE A 391 -10.01 -3.06 10.87
N VAL A 392 -10.60 -2.03 11.46
CA VAL A 392 -12.04 -2.01 11.76
C VAL A 392 -12.87 -2.04 10.48
N GLU A 393 -12.45 -1.30 9.45
CA GLU A 393 -13.13 -1.32 8.16
C GLU A 393 -13.02 -2.69 7.49
N MET A 394 -11.84 -3.32 7.52
CA MET A 394 -11.66 -4.65 6.96
C MET A 394 -12.50 -5.69 7.69
N GLU A 395 -12.52 -5.68 9.02
CA GLU A 395 -13.36 -6.56 9.85
C GLU A 395 -14.85 -6.40 9.50
N SER A 396 -15.34 -5.16 9.42
CA SER A 396 -16.76 -4.89 9.19
C SER A 396 -17.24 -5.24 7.78
N ARG A 397 -16.37 -5.17 6.77
CA ARG A 397 -16.74 -5.31 5.35
C ARG A 397 -16.31 -6.63 4.73
N PHE A 398 -15.23 -7.20 5.23
CA PHE A 398 -14.57 -8.38 4.70
C PHE A 398 -14.19 -9.35 5.82
N SER A 399 -15.17 -9.66 6.68
CA SER A 399 -15.00 -10.46 7.90
C SER A 399 -14.28 -11.78 7.66
N ASP A 400 -14.58 -12.49 6.56
CA ASP A 400 -13.96 -13.78 6.26
C ASP A 400 -12.44 -13.66 6.01
N GLN A 401 -12.02 -12.64 5.24
CA GLN A 401 -10.61 -12.42 4.95
C GLN A 401 -9.87 -11.84 6.14
N PHE A 402 -10.55 -11.01 6.93
CA PHE A 402 -10.03 -10.54 8.21
C PHE A 402 -9.76 -11.71 9.15
N GLU A 403 -10.74 -12.60 9.30
CA GLU A 403 -10.63 -13.78 10.16
C GLU A 403 -9.52 -14.72 9.71
N ASP A 404 -9.31 -14.90 8.39
CA ASP A 404 -8.21 -15.69 7.87
C ASP A 404 -6.85 -15.11 8.25
N VAL A 405 -6.64 -13.81 8.09
CA VAL A 405 -5.38 -13.13 8.47
C VAL A 405 -5.18 -13.23 9.99
N PHE A 406 -6.27 -13.09 10.76
CA PHE A 406 -6.24 -13.23 12.21
C PHE A 406 -5.84 -14.66 12.62
N LYS A 407 -6.43 -15.70 12.01
CA LYS A 407 -6.08 -17.11 12.25
C LYS A 407 -4.64 -17.43 11.91
N ILE A 408 -4.12 -16.90 10.78
CA ILE A 408 -2.70 -17.02 10.44
C ILE A 408 -1.84 -16.43 11.56
N ASN A 409 -2.17 -15.23 12.05
CA ASN A 409 -1.41 -14.59 13.11
C ASN A 409 -1.44 -15.38 14.42
N GLU A 410 -2.61 -15.87 14.83
CA GLU A 410 -2.76 -16.67 16.04
C GLU A 410 -2.02 -18.01 15.92
N SER A 411 -2.06 -18.67 14.75
CA SER A 411 -1.27 -19.89 14.54
C SER A 411 0.24 -19.64 14.66
N LEU A 412 0.73 -18.54 14.10
CA LEU A 412 2.14 -18.13 14.17
C LEU A 412 2.59 -17.74 15.58
N LYS A 413 1.67 -17.32 16.45
CA LYS A 413 1.94 -16.96 17.84
C LYS A 413 2.51 -18.13 18.64
N ASN A 414 2.03 -19.35 18.36
CA ASN A 414 2.52 -20.56 19.02
C ASN A 414 4.01 -20.84 18.74
N TYR A 415 4.54 -20.25 17.67
CA TYR A 415 5.93 -20.41 17.24
C TYR A 415 6.76 -19.14 17.40
N ASN A 416 6.23 -18.10 18.08
CA ASN A 416 6.87 -16.79 18.23
C ASN A 416 7.21 -16.11 16.88
N LYS A 417 6.40 -16.37 15.84
CA LYS A 417 6.53 -15.81 14.48
C LYS A 417 5.39 -14.86 14.12
N HIS A 418 4.51 -14.53 15.07
CA HIS A 418 3.37 -13.64 14.90
C HIS A 418 3.82 -12.19 14.62
N PHE A 419 2.90 -11.40 14.11
CA PHE A 419 3.12 -9.99 13.80
C PHE A 419 2.20 -9.07 14.62
N GLY A 420 2.66 -7.82 14.82
CA GLY A 420 1.94 -6.84 15.63
C GLY A 420 0.94 -6.00 14.84
N TYR A 421 0.27 -5.09 15.55
CA TYR A 421 -0.79 -4.20 15.04
C TYR A 421 -0.40 -3.42 13.78
N ARG A 422 0.87 -2.97 13.67
CA ARG A 422 1.34 -2.24 12.49
C ARG A 422 1.17 -3.05 11.21
N VAL A 423 1.61 -4.30 11.22
CA VAL A 423 1.53 -5.19 10.06
C VAL A 423 0.08 -5.49 9.72
N PHE A 424 -0.76 -5.67 10.73
CA PHE A 424 -2.19 -5.86 10.54
C PHE A 424 -2.85 -4.64 9.89
N ASN A 425 -2.51 -3.43 10.36
CA ASN A 425 -2.96 -2.17 9.75
C ASN A 425 -2.52 -2.06 8.28
N GLU A 426 -1.28 -2.42 7.97
CA GLU A 426 -0.74 -2.34 6.61
C GLU A 426 -1.41 -3.35 5.67
N ILE A 427 -1.65 -4.59 6.12
CA ILE A 427 -2.39 -5.60 5.37
C ILE A 427 -3.81 -5.11 5.08
N SER A 428 -4.52 -4.63 6.10
CA SER A 428 -5.88 -4.11 5.97
C SER A 428 -5.93 -2.93 5.00
N ASN A 429 -5.01 -1.97 5.13
CA ASN A 429 -4.92 -0.81 4.25
C ASN A 429 -4.63 -1.22 2.80
N TYR A 430 -3.71 -2.16 2.56
CA TYR A 430 -3.45 -2.66 1.21
C TYR A 430 -4.71 -3.30 0.61
N CYS A 431 -5.37 -4.19 1.35
CA CYS A 431 -6.57 -4.87 0.89
C CYS A 431 -7.68 -3.88 0.52
N LEU A 432 -7.90 -2.88 1.37
CA LEU A 432 -8.89 -1.84 1.13
C LEU A 432 -8.52 -0.98 -0.09
N ASN A 433 -7.26 -0.57 -0.23
CA ASN A 433 -6.78 0.17 -1.41
C ASN A 433 -6.91 -0.64 -2.70
N ALA A 434 -6.62 -1.94 -2.66
CA ALA A 434 -6.73 -2.83 -3.81
C ALA A 434 -8.18 -2.97 -4.28
N VAL A 435 -9.13 -3.10 -3.36
CA VAL A 435 -10.56 -3.13 -3.69
C VAL A 435 -11.04 -1.79 -4.24
N LYS A 436 -10.62 -0.67 -3.64
CA LYS A 436 -11.03 0.69 -4.04
C LYS A 436 -10.51 1.08 -5.41
N SER A 437 -9.22 0.91 -5.62
CA SER A 437 -8.55 1.44 -6.81
C SER A 437 -8.68 0.51 -8.00
N GLY A 438 -8.96 -0.79 -7.79
CA GLY A 438 -8.79 -1.77 -8.82
C GLY A 438 -9.91 -2.76 -9.02
N ASN A 439 -11.00 -2.66 -8.29
CA ASN A 439 -12.01 -3.71 -8.28
C ASN A 439 -11.40 -5.12 -8.06
N ALA A 440 -10.22 -5.20 -7.40
CA ALA A 440 -9.63 -6.48 -7.08
C ALA A 440 -10.54 -7.24 -6.12
N PRO A 441 -10.81 -8.52 -6.36
CA PRO A 441 -11.47 -9.34 -5.35
C PRO A 441 -10.65 -9.28 -4.04
N ILE A 442 -11.33 -9.07 -2.93
CA ILE A 442 -10.66 -8.97 -1.62
C ILE A 442 -9.81 -10.21 -1.31
N SER A 443 -10.24 -11.40 -1.75
CA SER A 443 -9.48 -12.66 -1.60
C SER A 443 -8.13 -12.61 -2.32
N VAL A 444 -8.08 -11.99 -3.50
CA VAL A 444 -6.82 -11.80 -4.25
C VAL A 444 -5.90 -10.82 -3.54
N ALA A 445 -6.44 -9.70 -3.05
CA ALA A 445 -5.66 -8.73 -2.30
C ALA A 445 -5.09 -9.34 -1.00
N THR A 446 -5.88 -10.16 -0.32
CA THR A 446 -5.45 -10.88 0.90
C THR A 446 -4.36 -11.90 0.58
N ASP A 447 -4.50 -12.69 -0.50
CA ASP A 447 -3.49 -13.63 -0.96
C ASP A 447 -2.15 -12.93 -1.25
N ILE A 448 -2.20 -11.80 -1.96
CA ILE A 448 -1.01 -10.97 -2.23
C ILE A 448 -0.37 -10.49 -0.91
N GLN A 449 -1.15 -10.09 0.09
CA GLN A 449 -0.61 -9.61 1.35
C GLN A 449 -0.04 -10.72 2.23
N ILE A 450 -0.61 -11.91 2.22
CA ILE A 450 0.00 -13.09 2.86
C ILE A 450 1.37 -13.33 2.22
N LEU A 451 1.43 -13.33 0.88
CA LEU A 451 2.65 -13.54 0.12
C LEU A 451 3.73 -12.49 0.40
N GLN A 452 3.36 -11.19 0.41
CA GLN A 452 4.31 -10.08 0.43
C GLN A 452 4.68 -9.57 1.82
N LYS A 453 3.83 -9.80 2.81
CA LYS A 453 3.98 -9.20 4.14
C LYS A 453 4.17 -10.23 5.25
N ILE A 454 3.58 -11.42 5.11
CA ILE A 454 3.68 -12.47 6.13
C ILE A 454 4.83 -13.42 5.79
N LEU A 455 4.81 -14.03 4.61
CA LEU A 455 5.79 -15.06 4.23
C LEU A 455 7.25 -14.56 4.22
N PRO A 456 7.58 -13.31 3.83
CA PRO A 456 8.97 -12.84 3.85
C PRO A 456 9.65 -12.87 5.22
N LYS A 457 8.87 -12.85 6.29
CA LYS A 457 9.38 -12.93 7.66
C LYS A 457 9.77 -14.34 8.11
N LEU A 458 9.33 -15.34 7.35
CA LEU A 458 9.54 -16.74 7.68
C LEU A 458 10.83 -17.22 7.02
N HIS A 459 11.89 -17.28 7.84
CA HIS A 459 13.18 -17.86 7.49
C HIS A 459 13.74 -18.67 8.68
N GLY A 460 14.44 -19.75 8.43
CA GLY A 460 15.02 -20.58 9.47
C GLY A 460 15.13 -22.05 9.11
N SER A 461 15.49 -22.86 10.11
CA SER A 461 15.66 -24.31 9.99
C SER A 461 14.33 -25.07 9.97
N THR A 462 14.41 -26.35 9.64
CA THR A 462 13.26 -27.28 9.63
C THR A 462 12.52 -27.28 10.96
N GLU A 463 13.22 -27.33 12.07
CA GLU A 463 12.63 -27.35 13.42
C GLU A 463 11.84 -26.06 13.72
N GLN A 464 12.26 -24.95 13.15
CA GLN A 464 11.66 -23.64 13.40
C GLN A 464 10.48 -23.31 12.49
N LEU A 465 10.46 -23.86 11.26
CA LEU A 465 9.54 -23.40 10.23
C LEU A 465 8.58 -24.44 9.69
N PHE A 466 8.84 -25.73 9.87
CA PHE A 466 7.97 -26.75 9.30
C PHE A 466 6.51 -26.57 9.77
N ASN A 467 6.29 -26.53 11.07
CA ASN A 467 4.96 -26.36 11.65
C ASN A 467 4.31 -25.00 11.30
N PRO A 468 4.99 -23.83 11.41
CA PRO A 468 4.45 -22.56 10.93
C PRO A 468 4.01 -22.58 9.46
N LEU A 469 4.83 -23.13 8.58
CA LEU A 469 4.50 -23.21 7.15
C LEU A 469 3.33 -24.17 6.88
N MET A 470 3.27 -25.30 7.57
CA MET A 470 2.13 -26.23 7.47
C MET A 470 0.82 -25.58 7.96
N SER A 471 0.86 -24.82 9.05
CA SER A 471 -0.30 -24.07 9.53
C SER A 471 -0.80 -23.06 8.49
N ILE A 472 0.10 -22.33 7.85
CA ILE A 472 -0.29 -21.38 6.78
C ILE A 472 -0.82 -22.15 5.56
N LEU A 473 -0.18 -23.28 5.18
CA LEU A 473 -0.64 -24.09 4.05
C LEU A 473 -2.06 -24.58 4.25
N SER A 474 -2.40 -25.06 5.45
CA SER A 474 -3.76 -25.53 5.77
C SER A 474 -4.81 -24.43 5.61
N LEU A 475 -4.50 -23.20 6.03
CA LEU A 475 -5.38 -22.04 5.88
C LEU A 475 -5.48 -21.52 4.42
N CYS A 476 -4.49 -21.83 3.59
CA CYS A 476 -4.53 -21.51 2.16
C CYS A 476 -5.39 -22.48 1.34
N LEU A 477 -5.79 -23.62 1.86
CA LEU A 477 -6.59 -24.63 1.16
C LEU A 477 -8.09 -24.29 1.23
N LEU A 478 -8.85 -24.61 0.18
CA LEU A 478 -10.30 -24.41 0.12
C LEU A 478 -11.09 -25.32 1.07
N ASN A 479 -10.58 -26.52 1.33
CA ASN A 479 -11.22 -27.50 2.19
C ASN A 479 -10.22 -27.98 3.25
N ASP A 480 -10.49 -27.65 4.49
CA ASP A 480 -9.77 -28.22 5.63
C ASP A 480 -10.35 -29.63 5.96
N THR A 481 -10.08 -30.59 5.06
CA THR A 481 -10.69 -31.94 5.12
C THR A 481 -10.29 -32.75 6.35
N ASN A 482 -9.26 -32.31 7.10
CA ASN A 482 -8.71 -33.05 8.23
C ASN A 482 -8.55 -32.18 9.50
N ASN A 483 -9.26 -31.02 9.62
CA ASN A 483 -9.08 -30.06 10.70
C ASN A 483 -7.59 -29.64 10.89
N LEU A 484 -6.85 -29.56 9.79
CA LEU A 484 -5.43 -29.22 9.80
C LEU A 484 -5.19 -27.80 10.31
N SER A 485 -6.14 -26.90 10.09
CA SER A 485 -6.06 -25.50 10.55
C SER A 485 -6.06 -25.36 12.07
N ALA A 486 -6.58 -26.33 12.81
CA ALA A 486 -6.60 -26.38 14.27
C ALA A 486 -5.38 -27.10 14.87
N LYS A 487 -4.52 -27.68 14.05
CA LYS A 487 -3.40 -28.49 14.49
C LYS A 487 -2.16 -27.64 14.77
N LEU A 488 -1.41 -27.97 15.81
CA LEU A 488 -0.19 -27.26 16.19
C LEU A 488 1.08 -28.03 15.77
N ASP A 489 0.99 -29.36 15.73
CA ASP A 489 2.12 -30.22 15.33
C ASP A 489 1.78 -31.01 14.08
N PHE A 490 2.66 -30.94 13.09
CA PHE A 490 2.52 -31.61 11.82
C PHE A 490 3.69 -32.59 11.61
N ASN A 491 3.43 -33.66 10.89
CA ASN A 491 4.46 -34.59 10.46
C ASN A 491 4.61 -34.60 8.93
N GLU A 492 5.73 -35.20 8.48
CA GLU A 492 6.04 -35.28 7.06
C GLU A 492 4.99 -36.08 6.25
N GLY A 493 4.37 -37.09 6.86
CA GLY A 493 3.31 -37.89 6.23
C GLY A 493 2.07 -37.06 5.89
N GLU A 494 1.70 -36.09 6.73
CA GLU A 494 0.59 -35.18 6.47
C GLU A 494 0.90 -34.25 5.29
N TYR A 495 2.11 -33.75 5.20
CA TYR A 495 2.55 -32.97 4.05
C TYR A 495 2.50 -33.78 2.76
N GLN A 496 3.00 -35.04 2.77
CA GLN A 496 2.93 -35.93 1.62
C GLN A 496 1.49 -36.27 1.22
N THR A 497 0.59 -36.41 2.19
CA THR A 497 -0.84 -36.59 1.94
C THR A 497 -1.43 -35.39 1.22
N ILE A 498 -1.20 -34.17 1.70
CA ILE A 498 -1.65 -32.93 1.04
C ILE A 498 -1.09 -32.86 -0.39
N LEU A 499 0.21 -33.13 -0.58
CA LEU A 499 0.83 -33.13 -1.91
C LEU A 499 0.19 -34.18 -2.86
N SER A 500 -0.13 -35.36 -2.36
CA SER A 500 -0.75 -36.41 -3.18
C SER A 500 -2.17 -36.03 -3.59
N GLU A 501 -2.94 -35.45 -2.69
CA GLU A 501 -4.28 -34.92 -2.99
C GLU A 501 -4.21 -33.79 -4.04
N LEU A 502 -3.28 -32.86 -3.87
CA LEU A 502 -3.05 -31.78 -4.82
C LEU A 502 -2.70 -32.31 -6.21
N LYS A 503 -1.82 -33.32 -6.31
CA LYS A 503 -1.45 -33.98 -7.57
C LYS A 503 -2.63 -34.72 -8.21
N SER A 504 -3.39 -35.47 -7.43
CA SER A 504 -4.55 -36.25 -7.92
C SER A 504 -5.67 -35.36 -8.46
N LYS A 505 -5.96 -34.25 -7.78
CA LYS A 505 -6.96 -33.25 -8.22
C LYS A 505 -6.46 -32.44 -9.42
N SER A 506 -5.16 -32.12 -9.49
CA SER A 506 -4.54 -31.46 -10.64
C SER A 506 -4.63 -32.28 -11.91
N SER A 507 -4.41 -33.59 -11.84
CA SER A 507 -4.54 -34.50 -12.99
C SER A 507 -5.99 -34.61 -13.51
N LYS A 508 -7.00 -34.49 -12.63
CA LYS A 508 -8.41 -34.48 -12.99
C LYS A 508 -8.88 -33.15 -13.61
N ASN A 509 -8.23 -32.04 -13.30
CA ASN A 509 -8.63 -30.69 -13.71
C ASN A 509 -7.67 -30.05 -14.74
N ASN A 510 -7.11 -30.81 -15.68
CA ASN A 510 -6.21 -30.32 -16.74
C ASN A 510 -5.07 -29.43 -16.23
N GLY A 511 -4.49 -29.77 -15.08
CA GLY A 511 -3.35 -29.04 -14.52
C GLY A 511 -3.68 -27.79 -13.69
N GLN A 512 -4.95 -27.43 -13.51
CA GLN A 512 -5.33 -26.25 -12.71
C GLN A 512 -5.28 -26.55 -11.21
N LEU A 513 -4.14 -26.29 -10.59
CA LEU A 513 -3.96 -26.27 -9.13
C LEU A 513 -4.75 -25.15 -8.43
N VAL A 514 -5.12 -24.11 -9.18
CA VAL A 514 -5.75 -22.88 -8.65
C VAL A 514 -7.11 -23.16 -7.97
N SER A 515 -7.86 -24.15 -8.45
CA SER A 515 -9.19 -24.49 -7.91
C SER A 515 -9.17 -25.17 -6.53
N MET A 516 -8.00 -25.41 -5.96
CA MET A 516 -7.86 -26.10 -4.68
C MET A 516 -7.42 -25.18 -3.55
N PHE A 517 -7.06 -23.96 -3.88
CA PHE A 517 -6.58 -22.98 -2.92
C PHE A 517 -7.54 -21.83 -2.77
N LYS A 518 -7.80 -21.43 -1.53
CA LYS A 518 -8.39 -20.13 -1.19
C LYS A 518 -7.42 -19.01 -1.50
N TYR A 519 -6.12 -19.25 -1.24
CA TYR A 519 -5.01 -18.33 -1.47
C TYR A 519 -3.92 -19.01 -2.33
N PRO A 520 -4.10 -19.03 -3.67
CA PRO A 520 -3.27 -19.86 -4.55
C PRO A 520 -1.81 -19.41 -4.67
N ARG A 521 -1.53 -18.10 -4.60
CA ARG A 521 -0.15 -17.57 -4.69
C ARG A 521 0.62 -17.94 -3.44
N SER A 522 0.05 -17.67 -2.28
CA SER A 522 0.64 -17.98 -0.98
C SER A 522 0.80 -19.48 -0.78
N GLY A 523 -0.21 -20.27 -1.12
CA GLY A 523 -0.16 -21.72 -1.00
C GLY A 523 0.95 -22.34 -1.86
N LYS A 524 1.12 -21.90 -3.11
CA LYS A 524 2.22 -22.35 -3.98
C LYS A 524 3.58 -21.98 -3.40
N LYS A 525 3.76 -20.76 -2.90
CA LYS A 525 5.02 -20.31 -2.29
C LYS A 525 5.34 -21.10 -1.03
N VAL A 526 4.36 -21.34 -0.17
CA VAL A 526 4.53 -22.14 1.05
C VAL A 526 4.96 -23.57 0.71
N ILE A 527 4.36 -24.21 -0.29
CA ILE A 527 4.80 -25.54 -0.77
C ILE A 527 6.25 -25.50 -1.23
N SER A 528 6.66 -24.48 -1.98
CA SER A 528 8.05 -24.30 -2.41
C SER A 528 8.99 -24.16 -1.21
N MET A 529 8.62 -23.34 -0.22
CA MET A 529 9.40 -23.15 1.01
C MET A 529 9.52 -24.44 1.81
N ILE A 530 8.44 -25.21 1.96
CA ILE A 530 8.49 -26.52 2.65
C ILE A 530 9.39 -27.51 1.89
N LYS A 531 9.33 -27.53 0.55
CA LYS A 531 10.23 -28.36 -0.25
C LYS A 531 11.70 -28.02 -0.01
N ASN A 532 12.04 -26.73 -0.07
CA ASN A 532 13.41 -26.26 0.21
C ASN A 532 13.84 -26.65 1.63
N LEU A 533 12.93 -26.50 2.60
CA LEU A 533 13.16 -26.87 3.99
C LEU A 533 13.49 -28.34 4.16
N MET A 534 12.77 -29.25 3.46
CA MET A 534 12.98 -30.67 3.49
C MET A 534 14.27 -31.09 2.78
N TYR A 535 14.64 -30.40 1.68
CA TYR A 535 15.85 -30.72 0.93
C TYR A 535 17.13 -30.14 1.57
N ASN A 536 17.07 -28.90 2.03
CA ASN A 536 18.25 -28.16 2.45
C ASN A 536 18.35 -27.98 3.97
N GLY A 537 17.31 -28.40 4.73
CA GLY A 537 17.22 -28.16 6.17
C GLY A 537 16.99 -26.70 6.58
N PHE A 538 16.88 -25.80 5.60
CA PHE A 538 16.68 -24.36 5.77
C PHE A 538 15.83 -23.81 4.63
N THR A 539 15.07 -22.76 4.89
CA THR A 539 14.36 -22.01 3.84
C THR A 539 14.23 -20.53 4.21
N SER A 540 14.15 -19.71 3.18
CA SER A 540 13.82 -18.28 3.26
C SER A 540 12.85 -17.94 2.13
N PHE A 541 12.10 -16.87 2.30
CA PHE A 541 11.20 -16.38 1.24
C PHE A 541 12.00 -15.83 0.03
N ILE A 542 13.12 -15.16 0.32
CA ILE A 542 13.99 -14.51 -0.67
C ILE A 542 15.11 -15.48 -1.07
N GLU A 543 14.73 -16.68 -1.52
CA GLU A 543 15.65 -17.71 -2.04
C GLU A 543 15.15 -18.25 -3.38
#